data_36394a31d536fb2bec49394e94c78341
#
_entry.id   36394a31d536fb2bec49394e94c78341
#
_cell.length_a   1.000
_cell.length_b   1.000
_cell.length_c   1.000
_cell.angle_alpha   90.00
_cell.angle_beta   90.00
_cell.angle_gamma   90.00
#
_symmetry.space_group_name_H-M   'P 1'
#
loop_
_entity.id
_entity.type
_entity.pdbx_description
1 polymer ?
#
loop_
_entity_poly.entity_id
_entity_poly.type
_entity_poly.pdbx_seq_one_letter_code
_entity_poly.pdbx_strand_id
1 'polypeptide(L)'
;DMIVSGGVNVYPAEAELVLINHLEVADVTCIGVPHPEMGEELKALVIPSNEAKPPDPEELIRWCRQRLSHYKCPRSVDLVDDIGRTTMGKVNKRALRAPYWPDTS
;
A
#
# COMPACT_ATOMS: atom_id res chain seq x y z
N ASP A 1 1.11 -0.18 -13.71
CA ASP A 1 0.99 0.54 -12.46
C ASP A 1 2.39 0.76 -11.86
N MET A 2 2.79 2.00 -11.75
CA MET A 2 4.14 2.38 -11.29
C MET A 2 4.05 3.75 -10.65
N ILE A 3 4.80 3.97 -9.58
CA ILE A 3 4.97 5.31 -9.00
C ILE A 3 6.43 5.72 -9.11
N VAL A 4 6.69 7.02 -9.03
CA VAL A 4 8.04 7.56 -8.99
C VAL A 4 8.25 8.22 -7.64
N SER A 5 9.17 7.66 -6.85
CA SER A 5 9.47 8.13 -5.50
C SER A 5 10.94 8.53 -5.42
N GLY A 6 11.21 9.82 -5.24
CA GLY A 6 12.57 10.32 -5.19
C GLY A 6 13.37 10.02 -6.46
N GLY A 7 12.71 10.03 -7.63
CA GLY A 7 13.36 9.72 -8.90
C GLY A 7 13.51 8.21 -9.18
N VAL A 8 13.01 7.35 -8.30
CA VAL A 8 13.13 5.90 -8.45
C VAL A 8 11.76 5.31 -8.80
N ASN A 9 11.74 4.42 -9.79
CA ASN A 9 10.52 3.71 -10.18
C ASN A 9 10.21 2.63 -9.15
N VAL A 10 8.99 2.68 -8.60
CA VAL A 10 8.50 1.70 -7.62
C VAL A 10 7.23 1.07 -8.16
N TYR A 11 7.17 -0.25 -8.09
CA TYR A 11 6.04 -1.02 -8.62
C TYR A 11 5.20 -1.55 -7.47
N PRO A 12 3.97 -1.02 -7.28
CA PRO A 12 3.10 -1.46 -6.20
C PRO A 12 2.86 -2.97 -6.16
N ALA A 13 2.82 -3.61 -7.32
CA ALA A 13 2.58 -5.05 -7.42
C ALA A 13 3.62 -5.88 -6.66
N GLU A 14 4.88 -5.43 -6.61
CA GLU A 14 5.93 -6.16 -5.89
C GLU A 14 5.64 -6.21 -4.38
N ALA A 15 5.25 -5.08 -3.79
CA ALA A 15 4.91 -5.01 -2.38
C ALA A 15 3.61 -5.76 -2.08
N GLU A 16 2.63 -5.65 -2.97
CA GLU A 16 1.35 -6.37 -2.83
C GLU A 16 1.56 -7.88 -2.77
N LEU A 17 2.42 -8.42 -3.66
CA LEU A 17 2.70 -9.85 -3.69
C LEU A 17 3.40 -10.34 -2.41
N VAL A 18 4.21 -9.51 -1.80
CA VAL A 18 4.87 -9.85 -0.55
C VAL A 18 3.89 -9.77 0.62
N LEU A 19 3.18 -8.65 0.75
CA LEU A 19 2.30 -8.41 1.90
C LEU A 19 1.10 -9.36 1.96
N ILE A 20 0.59 -9.81 0.82
CA ILE A 20 -0.56 -10.74 0.82
C ILE A 20 -0.21 -12.09 1.47
N ASN A 21 1.06 -12.41 1.61
CA ASN A 21 1.49 -13.64 2.25
C ASN A 21 1.60 -13.54 3.78
N HIS A 22 1.41 -12.34 4.33
CA HIS A 22 1.40 -12.17 5.79
C HIS A 22 0.11 -12.74 6.38
N LEU A 23 0.22 -13.48 7.48
CA LEU A 23 -0.93 -14.15 8.10
C LEU A 23 -2.02 -13.18 8.58
N GLU A 24 -1.63 -11.96 8.93
CA GLU A 24 -2.56 -10.95 9.46
C GLU A 24 -3.15 -10.06 8.37
N VAL A 25 -2.84 -10.33 7.10
CA VAL A 25 -3.33 -9.57 5.95
C VAL A 25 -4.35 -10.41 5.18
N ALA A 26 -5.61 -9.95 5.15
CA ALA A 26 -6.65 -10.60 4.35
C ALA A 26 -6.59 -10.15 2.90
N ASP A 27 -6.35 -8.85 2.67
CA ASP A 27 -6.20 -8.30 1.34
C ASP A 27 -5.35 -7.02 1.43
N VAL A 28 -4.76 -6.61 0.32
CA VAL A 28 -3.88 -5.46 0.27
C VAL A 28 -3.87 -4.85 -1.12
N THR A 29 -3.78 -3.54 -1.18
CA THR A 29 -3.43 -2.81 -2.39
C THR A 29 -2.47 -1.69 -2.01
N CYS A 30 -1.50 -1.42 -2.87
CA CYS A 30 -0.52 -0.36 -2.64
C CYS A 30 -0.75 0.77 -3.63
N ILE A 31 -0.71 2.00 -3.14
CA ILE A 31 -1.00 3.21 -3.92
C ILE A 31 0.11 4.24 -3.71
N GLY A 32 0.24 5.16 -4.67
CA GLY A 32 1.11 6.32 -4.52
C GLY A 32 0.36 7.45 -3.82
N VAL A 33 0.95 7.97 -2.76
CA VAL A 33 0.43 9.14 -2.04
C VAL A 33 1.45 10.26 -2.04
N PRO A 34 1.06 11.53 -1.83
CA PRO A 34 2.01 12.63 -1.90
C PRO A 34 3.06 12.56 -0.80
N HIS A 35 4.29 12.96 -1.15
CA HIS A 35 5.39 13.12 -0.21
C HIS A 35 6.07 14.46 -0.50
N PRO A 36 6.34 15.28 0.53
CA PRO A 36 6.84 16.64 0.30
C PRO A 36 8.19 16.72 -0.39
N GLU A 37 9.04 15.71 -0.23
CA GLU A 37 10.39 15.71 -0.83
C GLU A 37 10.54 14.75 -1.99
N MET A 38 9.85 13.61 -1.94
CA MET A 38 10.01 12.53 -2.91
C MET A 38 8.97 12.57 -4.04
N GLY A 39 8.04 13.48 -4.00
CA GLY A 39 6.92 13.54 -4.94
C GLY A 39 5.83 12.56 -4.56
N GLU A 40 6.13 11.28 -4.65
CA GLU A 40 5.23 10.21 -4.21
C GLU A 40 5.93 9.26 -3.25
N GLU A 41 5.17 8.63 -2.38
CA GLU A 41 5.62 7.47 -1.62
C GLU A 41 4.60 6.35 -1.73
N LEU A 42 5.05 5.12 -1.52
CA LEU A 42 4.18 3.96 -1.56
C LEU A 42 3.47 3.78 -0.22
N LYS A 43 2.15 3.68 -0.26
CA LYS A 43 1.33 3.37 0.91
C LYS A 43 0.59 2.06 0.67
N ALA A 44 0.59 1.18 1.66
CA ALA A 44 -0.23 -0.04 1.60
C ALA A 44 -1.55 0.20 2.32
N LEU A 45 -2.65 -0.17 1.66
CA LEU A 45 -3.98 -0.23 2.26
C LEU A 45 -4.25 -1.70 2.56
N VAL A 46 -4.35 -2.03 3.84
CA VAL A 46 -4.40 -3.42 4.31
C VAL A 46 -5.73 -3.69 4.99
N ILE A 47 -6.38 -4.76 4.55
CA ILE A 47 -7.55 -5.31 5.25
C ILE A 47 -7.03 -6.39 6.20
N PRO A 48 -7.18 -6.21 7.53
CA PRO A 48 -6.73 -7.23 8.49
C PRO A 48 -7.49 -8.53 8.36
N SER A 49 -6.80 -9.65 8.59
CA SER A 49 -7.45 -10.96 8.68
C SER A 49 -8.39 -11.06 9.88
N ASN A 50 -8.06 -10.35 10.96
CA ASN A 50 -8.86 -10.30 12.17
C ASN A 50 -8.97 -8.84 12.63
N GLU A 51 -10.19 -8.29 12.51
CA GLU A 51 -10.43 -6.89 12.89
C GLU A 51 -10.27 -6.63 14.38
N ALA A 52 -10.48 -7.65 15.22
CA ALA A 52 -10.33 -7.52 16.66
C ALA A 52 -8.86 -7.46 17.09
N LYS A 53 -7.96 -7.97 16.24
CA LYS A 53 -6.51 -7.95 16.48
C LYS A 53 -5.79 -7.55 15.19
N PRO A 54 -5.88 -6.27 14.81
CA PRO A 54 -5.23 -5.82 13.59
C PRO A 54 -3.70 -5.83 13.75
N PRO A 55 -2.97 -6.03 12.64
CA PRO A 55 -1.51 -5.95 12.70
C PRO A 55 -1.05 -4.53 12.96
N ASP A 56 0.15 -4.41 13.54
CA ASP A 56 0.81 -3.12 13.69
C ASP A 56 1.35 -2.67 12.31
N PRO A 57 0.96 -1.49 11.79
CA PRO A 57 1.47 -0.99 10.51
C PRO A 57 3.00 -0.98 10.42
N GLU A 58 3.69 -0.57 11.48
CA GLU A 58 5.15 -0.53 11.48
C GLU A 58 5.75 -1.94 11.37
N GLU A 59 5.12 -2.91 12.00
CA GLU A 59 5.57 -4.29 11.94
C GLU A 59 5.39 -4.88 10.55
N LEU A 60 4.30 -4.54 9.87
CA LEU A 60 4.08 -4.96 8.49
C LEU A 60 5.18 -4.41 7.57
N ILE A 61 5.59 -3.16 7.78
CA ILE A 61 6.66 -2.55 7.01
C ILE A 61 7.98 -3.28 7.26
N ARG A 62 8.32 -3.55 8.52
CA ARG A 62 9.54 -4.31 8.88
C ARG A 62 9.53 -5.71 8.27
N TRP A 63 8.39 -6.38 8.32
CA TRP A 63 8.23 -7.70 7.73
C TRP A 63 8.47 -7.67 6.22
N CYS A 64 7.94 -6.65 5.55
CA CYS A 64 8.15 -6.45 4.11
C CYS A 64 9.64 -6.21 3.80
N ARG A 65 10.32 -5.39 4.63
CA ARG A 65 11.74 -5.07 4.44
C ARG A 65 12.67 -6.26 4.59
N GLN A 66 12.24 -7.30 5.25
CA GLN A 66 13.00 -8.54 5.37
C GLN A 66 12.93 -9.40 4.10
N ARG A 67 12.00 -9.09 3.20
CA ARG A 67 11.70 -9.88 2.00
C ARG A 67 11.89 -9.13 0.69
N LEU A 68 11.98 -7.82 0.76
CA LEU A 68 12.02 -6.96 -0.41
C LEU A 68 12.95 -5.77 -0.13
N SER A 69 13.62 -5.25 -1.15
CA SER A 69 14.49 -4.08 -1.00
C SER A 69 13.73 -2.91 -0.39
N HIS A 70 14.37 -2.15 0.49
CA HIS A 70 13.71 -1.09 1.26
C HIS A 70 12.97 -0.08 0.38
N TYR A 71 13.56 0.31 -0.76
CA TYR A 71 12.93 1.31 -1.63
C TYR A 71 11.66 0.78 -2.31
N LYS A 72 11.46 -0.53 -2.33
CA LYS A 72 10.28 -1.19 -2.91
C LYS A 72 9.17 -1.40 -1.88
N CYS A 73 9.47 -1.23 -0.60
CA CYS A 73 8.51 -1.44 0.48
C CYS A 73 7.66 -0.20 0.70
N PRO A 74 6.42 -0.36 1.21
CA PRO A 74 5.63 0.79 1.62
C PRO A 74 6.33 1.58 2.71
N ARG A 75 6.17 2.89 2.68
CA ARG A 75 6.63 3.78 3.74
C ARG A 75 5.58 3.99 4.81
N SER A 76 4.33 3.71 4.48
CA SER A 76 3.22 3.81 5.41
C SER A 76 2.18 2.75 5.12
N VAL A 77 1.40 2.41 6.12
CA VAL A 77 0.31 1.43 6.02
C VAL A 77 -0.91 2.01 6.70
N ASP A 78 -2.04 2.00 6.01
CA ASP A 78 -3.34 2.29 6.60
C ASP A 78 -4.14 1.00 6.66
N LEU A 79 -4.75 0.73 7.82
CA LEU A 79 -5.68 -0.38 7.96
C LEU A 79 -7.05 0.08 7.52
N VAL A 80 -7.69 -0.67 6.65
CA VAL A 80 -8.97 -0.31 6.05
C VAL A 80 -9.93 -1.49 6.09
N ASP A 81 -11.21 -1.21 5.93
CA ASP A 81 -12.25 -2.25 5.93
C ASP A 81 -12.50 -2.82 4.54
N ASP A 82 -12.23 -2.02 3.51
CA ASP A 82 -12.55 -2.38 2.14
C ASP A 82 -11.61 -1.63 1.19
N ILE A 83 -11.27 -2.24 0.07
CA ILE A 83 -10.49 -1.62 -0.99
C ILE A 83 -11.27 -1.57 -2.32
N GLY A 84 -12.56 -1.93 -2.30
CA GLY A 84 -13.42 -1.84 -3.46
C GLY A 84 -13.09 -2.82 -4.58
N ARG A 85 -12.58 -4.00 -4.22
CA ARG A 85 -12.25 -5.01 -5.23
C ARG A 85 -13.50 -5.51 -5.93
N THR A 86 -13.48 -5.51 -7.26
CA THR A 86 -14.60 -6.00 -8.07
C THR A 86 -14.67 -7.52 -8.03
N THR A 87 -15.77 -8.08 -8.54
CA THR A 87 -15.93 -9.53 -8.66
C THR A 87 -14.85 -10.15 -9.56
N MET A 88 -14.25 -9.35 -10.45
CA MET A 88 -13.15 -9.79 -11.30
C MET A 88 -11.78 -9.60 -10.64
N GLY A 89 -11.76 -9.16 -9.40
CA GLY A 89 -10.53 -9.00 -8.63
C GLY A 89 -9.79 -7.68 -8.85
N LYS A 90 -10.38 -6.72 -9.58
CA LYS A 90 -9.74 -5.44 -9.87
C LYS A 90 -10.04 -4.40 -8.81
N VAL A 91 -9.07 -3.52 -8.57
CA VAL A 91 -9.16 -2.40 -7.63
C VAL A 91 -9.07 -1.10 -8.41
N ASN A 92 -9.94 -0.14 -8.07
CA ASN A 92 -9.88 1.20 -8.63
C ASN A 92 -8.90 2.05 -7.79
N LYS A 93 -7.62 2.01 -8.14
CA LYS A 93 -6.59 2.73 -7.39
C LYS A 93 -6.75 4.24 -7.47
N ARG A 94 -7.29 4.76 -8.56
CA ARG A 94 -7.54 6.19 -8.71
C ARG A 94 -8.52 6.68 -7.65
N ALA A 95 -9.59 5.94 -7.42
CA ALA A 95 -10.56 6.27 -6.38
C ALA A 95 -9.95 6.17 -4.98
N LEU A 96 -9.10 5.17 -4.74
CA LEU A 96 -8.44 4.99 -3.44
C LEU A 96 -7.41 6.07 -3.16
N ARG A 97 -6.75 6.58 -4.19
CA ARG A 97 -5.75 7.66 -4.03
C ARG A 97 -6.39 9.02 -3.76
N ALA A 98 -7.58 9.26 -4.27
CA ALA A 98 -8.21 10.58 -4.26
C ALA A 98 -8.21 11.25 -2.87
N PRO A 99 -8.54 10.56 -1.76
CA PRO A 99 -8.54 11.19 -0.44
C PRO A 99 -7.16 11.67 0.03
N TYR A 100 -6.08 11.13 -0.51
CA TYR A 100 -4.72 11.47 -0.08
C TYR A 100 -4.11 12.61 -0.89
N TRP A 101 -4.64 12.90 -2.06
CA TRP A 101 -4.09 13.93 -2.94
C TRP A 101 -4.84 15.24 -2.75
N PRO A 102 -4.13 16.38 -2.71
CA PRO A 102 -4.80 17.67 -2.61
C PRO A 102 -5.65 17.96 -3.84
N ASP A 103 -6.74 18.70 -3.64
CA ASP A 103 -7.55 19.16 -4.73
C ASP A 103 -6.77 20.20 -5.54
N THR A 104 -6.58 19.93 -6.83
CA THR A 104 -5.79 20.78 -7.72
C THR A 104 -6.65 21.62 -8.66
N SER A 105 -7.97 21.54 -8.52
CA SER A 105 -8.90 22.28 -9.37
C SER A 105 -8.89 23.78 -9.13
#